data_19745fd6355bd069a135e70878278038
#
_entry.id   19745fd6355bd069a135e70878278038
#
_cell.length_a   1.000
_cell.length_b   1.000
_cell.length_c   1.000
_cell.angle_alpha   90.00
_cell.angle_beta   90.00
_cell.angle_gamma   90.00
#
_symmetry.space_group_name_H-M   'P 1'
#
loop_
_entity.id
_entity.type
_entity.pdbx_description
1 polymer ?
#
loop_
_entity_poly.entity_id
_entity_poly.type
_entity_poly.pdbx_seq_one_letter_code
_entity_poly.pdbx_strand_id
1 'polypeptide(L)'
;MQNEKLSFTELAILAMQMVNRPITPSELWEFVLKNQLHHRLKTYDEQTQTFSGKTPKDTFHSQISTDKTHFDEIPSSKPKQYVLKQAEPIFRQPETIQTPKKSNFHERNLHAVLSYFLQQSDYFQAYSKTIFHEESHKGQKGADKWLYPDMVAVNFEYANYQKNNVLPFIRKFDISPIKIFSFELKKELTNSNYKENFFQAVSNSSWANEGYLVTVKIQQDNQFVEALQKLSQSFGIGIIQLNLENIEQSSILSPAKFKEKMDYSVVYELADKNPNFRDFLKTVTDFEPQNPTRFANEFDKILSADELKQHLNHHDMI
;
A
#
# COMPACT_ATOMS: atom_id res chain seq x y z
N MET A 1 6.02 4.11 23.84
CA MET A 1 6.00 2.64 24.00
C MET A 1 7.36 2.23 24.53
N GLN A 2 7.44 1.54 25.67
CA GLN A 2 8.69 1.15 26.32
C GLN A 2 9.50 0.24 25.37
N ASN A 3 10.77 0.56 25.19
CA ASN A 3 11.73 -0.25 24.41
C ASN A 3 11.97 -1.58 25.14
N GLU A 4 11.14 -2.56 24.87
CA GLU A 4 11.33 -3.91 25.40
C GLU A 4 12.56 -4.53 24.75
N LYS A 5 13.54 -4.95 25.58
CA LYS A 5 14.77 -5.59 25.10
C LYS A 5 14.45 -7.02 24.64
N LEU A 6 14.88 -7.37 23.44
CA LEU A 6 14.57 -8.62 22.75
C LEU A 6 15.69 -9.68 22.88
N SER A 7 15.33 -10.94 22.85
CA SER A 7 16.25 -12.04 22.56
C SER A 7 16.61 -12.08 21.07
N PHE A 8 17.60 -12.90 20.68
CA PHE A 8 17.93 -13.08 19.26
C PHE A 8 16.77 -13.68 18.45
N THR A 9 16.02 -14.62 19.03
CA THR A 9 14.85 -15.23 18.38
C THR A 9 13.75 -14.18 18.17
N GLU A 10 13.38 -13.41 19.19
CA GLU A 10 12.38 -12.36 19.09
C GLU A 10 12.77 -11.28 18.08
N LEU A 11 14.07 -10.93 18.02
CA LEU A 11 14.59 -10.01 17.03
C LEU A 11 14.48 -10.59 15.61
N ALA A 12 14.79 -11.88 15.43
CA ALA A 12 14.67 -12.55 14.15
C ALA A 12 13.21 -12.61 13.67
N ILE A 13 12.28 -12.91 14.58
CA ILE A 13 10.84 -12.90 14.29
C ILE A 13 10.41 -11.49 13.84
N LEU A 14 10.75 -10.47 14.60
CA LEU A 14 10.43 -9.07 14.27
C LEU A 14 10.99 -8.68 12.89
N ALA A 15 12.28 -8.98 12.64
CA ALA A 15 12.92 -8.64 11.38
C ALA A 15 12.32 -9.40 10.19
N MET A 16 11.98 -10.69 10.35
CA MET A 16 11.31 -11.47 9.31
C MET A 16 9.88 -10.98 9.04
N GLN A 17 9.14 -10.52 10.05
CA GLN A 17 7.83 -9.89 9.87
C GLN A 17 7.94 -8.62 9.01
N MET A 18 8.98 -7.81 9.26
CA MET A 18 9.21 -6.58 8.48
C MET A 18 9.65 -6.88 7.05
N VAL A 19 10.48 -7.92 6.84
CA VAL A 19 10.97 -8.32 5.51
C VAL A 19 9.89 -9.05 4.71
N ASN A 20 9.07 -9.86 5.37
CA ASN A 20 7.92 -10.60 4.83
C ASN A 20 8.20 -11.37 3.52
N ARG A 21 9.37 -12.00 3.42
CA ARG A 21 9.78 -12.86 2.31
C ARG A 21 10.82 -13.88 2.78
N PRO A 22 11.04 -14.98 2.01
CA PRO A 22 12.16 -15.87 2.25
C PRO A 22 13.48 -15.09 2.25
N ILE A 23 14.31 -15.35 3.24
CA ILE A 23 15.57 -14.61 3.43
C ILE A 23 16.65 -15.52 4.07
N THR A 24 17.90 -15.29 3.70
CA THR A 24 19.00 -15.95 4.37
C THR A 24 19.27 -15.30 5.73
N PRO A 25 19.79 -16.05 6.72
CA PRO A 25 20.15 -15.47 8.02
C PRO A 25 21.17 -14.33 7.90
N SER A 26 22.06 -14.39 6.90
CA SER A 26 23.04 -13.32 6.65
C SER A 26 22.39 -12.03 6.17
N GLU A 27 21.53 -12.11 5.17
CA GLU A 27 20.79 -10.94 4.68
C GLU A 27 19.88 -10.35 5.76
N LEU A 28 19.26 -11.22 6.56
CA LEU A 28 18.41 -10.77 7.67
C LEU A 28 19.22 -10.03 8.74
N TRP A 29 20.45 -10.49 9.04
CA TRP A 29 21.35 -9.80 9.96
C TRP A 29 21.78 -8.43 9.42
N GLU A 30 22.08 -8.34 8.13
CA GLU A 30 22.39 -7.06 7.47
C GLU A 30 21.20 -6.09 7.54
N PHE A 31 19.98 -6.60 7.32
CA PHE A 31 18.76 -5.83 7.48
C PHE A 31 18.59 -5.31 8.93
N VAL A 32 18.84 -6.16 9.92
CA VAL A 32 18.79 -5.81 11.35
C VAL A 32 19.78 -4.68 11.67
N LEU A 33 21.00 -4.75 11.15
CA LEU A 33 22.02 -3.71 11.37
C LEU A 33 21.67 -2.41 10.67
N LYS A 34 21.26 -2.47 9.39
CA LYS A 34 20.90 -1.32 8.58
C LYS A 34 19.73 -0.52 9.19
N ASN A 35 18.75 -1.22 9.77
CA ASN A 35 17.58 -0.59 10.41
C ASN A 35 17.76 -0.37 11.91
N GLN A 36 18.99 -0.50 12.44
CA GLN A 36 19.37 -0.29 13.84
C GLN A 36 18.55 -1.13 14.86
N LEU A 37 17.92 -2.22 14.40
CA LEU A 37 17.10 -3.10 15.27
C LEU A 37 17.94 -3.84 16.32
N HIS A 38 19.24 -4.00 16.09
CA HIS A 38 20.19 -4.62 17.04
C HIS A 38 20.27 -3.87 18.36
N HIS A 39 19.95 -2.57 18.41
CA HIS A 39 19.88 -1.79 19.65
C HIS A 39 18.82 -2.34 20.61
N ARG A 40 17.84 -3.10 20.13
CA ARG A 40 16.82 -3.74 20.94
C ARG A 40 17.25 -5.08 21.55
N LEU A 41 18.41 -5.59 21.22
CA LEU A 41 18.91 -6.84 21.83
C LEU A 41 19.24 -6.65 23.29
N LYS A 42 18.89 -7.65 24.13
CA LYS A 42 19.30 -7.74 25.54
C LYS A 42 20.82 -7.74 25.71
N THR A 43 21.52 -8.20 24.68
CA THR A 43 22.99 -8.35 24.66
C THR A 43 23.72 -7.15 24.06
N TYR A 44 23.00 -6.10 23.64
CA TYR A 44 23.58 -4.88 23.11
C TYR A 44 23.59 -3.76 24.14
N ASP A 45 24.76 -3.22 24.38
CA ASP A 45 25.00 -2.08 25.27
C ASP A 45 25.04 -0.78 24.42
N GLU A 46 24.10 0.12 24.68
CA GLU A 46 23.99 1.39 23.96
C GLU A 46 25.08 2.41 24.34
N GLN A 47 25.63 2.31 25.57
CA GLN A 47 26.66 3.24 26.03
C GLN A 47 28.01 2.93 25.41
N THR A 48 28.36 1.65 25.32
CA THR A 48 29.62 1.19 24.73
C THR A 48 29.50 0.87 23.23
N GLN A 49 28.29 0.84 22.69
CA GLN A 49 27.97 0.43 21.33
C GLN A 49 28.52 -0.97 20.98
N THR A 50 28.52 -1.88 21.94
CA THR A 50 29.07 -3.22 21.79
C THR A 50 28.09 -4.31 22.18
N PHE A 51 28.31 -5.52 21.64
CA PHE A 51 27.60 -6.71 22.08
C PHE A 51 28.35 -7.39 23.23
N SER A 52 27.64 -7.93 24.22
CA SER A 52 28.24 -8.70 25.33
C SER A 52 28.84 -10.04 24.86
N GLY A 53 28.47 -10.53 23.67
CA GLY A 53 29.00 -11.76 23.06
C GLY A 53 29.99 -11.46 21.93
N LYS A 54 30.96 -12.37 21.71
CA LYS A 54 31.99 -12.23 20.67
C LYS A 54 31.46 -12.45 19.25
N THR A 55 30.38 -13.24 19.07
CA THR A 55 29.85 -13.66 17.77
C THR A 55 28.32 -13.48 17.69
N PRO A 56 27.80 -12.25 17.78
CA PRO A 56 26.35 -11.99 17.77
C PRO A 56 25.68 -12.43 16.46
N LYS A 57 26.37 -12.30 15.33
CA LYS A 57 25.90 -12.76 14.03
C LYS A 57 25.71 -14.29 14.00
N ASP A 58 26.70 -15.04 14.49
CA ASP A 58 26.62 -16.50 14.49
C ASP A 58 25.53 -17.01 15.42
N THR A 59 25.35 -16.35 16.58
CA THR A 59 24.26 -16.64 17.51
C THR A 59 22.91 -16.40 16.83
N PHE A 60 22.73 -15.27 16.15
CA PHE A 60 21.51 -14.96 15.41
C PHE A 60 21.21 -16.00 14.32
N HIS A 61 22.23 -16.39 13.53
CA HIS A 61 22.10 -17.43 12.51
C HIS A 61 21.74 -18.78 13.09
N SER A 62 22.40 -19.16 14.19
CA SER A 62 22.12 -20.42 14.89
C SER A 62 20.68 -20.50 15.38
N GLN A 63 20.17 -19.42 15.98
CA GLN A 63 18.76 -19.36 16.44
C GLN A 63 17.80 -19.60 15.29
N ILE A 64 17.98 -18.99 14.13
CA ILE A 64 17.10 -19.19 12.96
C ILE A 64 17.18 -20.61 12.43
N SER A 65 18.38 -21.20 12.36
CA SER A 65 18.58 -22.53 11.75
C SER A 65 18.14 -23.69 12.66
N THR A 66 18.18 -23.50 13.99
CA THR A 66 17.87 -24.53 14.97
C THR A 66 16.45 -24.46 15.51
N ASP A 67 15.84 -23.29 15.53
CA ASP A 67 14.49 -23.08 16.03
C ASP A 67 13.44 -23.51 14.99
N LYS A 68 13.01 -24.76 15.10
CA LYS A 68 11.96 -25.35 14.26
C LYS A 68 10.54 -24.98 14.71
N THR A 69 10.41 -24.21 15.79
CA THR A 69 9.10 -23.75 16.29
C THR A 69 8.65 -22.52 15.52
N HIS A 70 9.58 -21.59 15.24
CA HIS A 70 9.24 -20.30 14.65
C HIS A 70 9.66 -20.17 13.19
N PHE A 71 10.61 -20.99 12.70
CA PHE A 71 11.17 -20.84 11.36
C PHE A 71 11.10 -22.12 10.55
N ASP A 72 10.66 -22.01 9.30
CA ASP A 72 10.73 -23.08 8.31
C ASP A 72 11.83 -22.79 7.29
N GLU A 73 12.63 -23.83 7.01
CA GLU A 73 13.64 -23.80 5.95
C GLU A 73 12.96 -24.01 4.59
N ILE A 74 13.26 -23.15 3.61
CA ILE A 74 12.77 -23.34 2.24
C ILE A 74 13.51 -24.47 1.57
N PRO A 75 12.79 -25.55 1.15
CA PRO A 75 13.43 -26.72 0.50
C PRO A 75 14.23 -26.30 -0.74
N SER A 76 15.39 -26.89 -0.90
CA SER A 76 16.26 -26.71 -2.08
C SER A 76 16.84 -25.32 -2.31
N SER A 77 16.65 -24.35 -1.40
CA SER A 77 17.29 -23.04 -1.52
C SER A 77 18.79 -23.11 -1.29
N LYS A 78 19.57 -22.45 -2.14
CA LYS A 78 21.05 -22.35 -2.01
C LYS A 78 21.46 -20.89 -2.29
N PRO A 79 21.93 -20.15 -1.28
CA PRO A 79 22.06 -20.49 0.14
C PRO A 79 20.71 -20.74 0.82
N LYS A 80 20.72 -21.42 1.97
CA LYS A 80 19.52 -21.74 2.74
C LYS A 80 18.76 -20.51 3.14
N GLN A 81 17.47 -20.47 2.81
CA GLN A 81 16.56 -19.40 3.16
C GLN A 81 15.51 -19.91 4.16
N TYR A 82 15.02 -18.99 4.98
CA TYR A 82 14.05 -19.25 6.02
C TYR A 82 12.88 -18.29 5.93
N VAL A 83 11.71 -18.75 6.40
CA VAL A 83 10.51 -17.95 6.58
C VAL A 83 9.98 -18.15 8.00
N LEU A 84 9.18 -17.20 8.48
CA LEU A 84 8.43 -17.42 9.72
C LEU A 84 7.42 -18.56 9.50
N LYS A 85 7.45 -19.52 10.41
CA LYS A 85 6.40 -20.52 10.50
C LYS A 85 5.10 -19.79 10.86
N GLN A 86 4.11 -19.88 10.00
CA GLN A 86 2.78 -19.40 10.36
C GLN A 86 2.30 -20.24 11.55
N ALA A 87 1.89 -19.61 12.64
CA ALA A 87 1.28 -20.30 13.74
C ALA A 87 0.15 -21.18 13.17
N GLU A 88 0.21 -22.49 13.41
CA GLU A 88 -0.89 -23.38 13.00
C GLU A 88 -2.19 -22.76 13.54
N PRO A 89 -3.20 -22.59 12.70
CA PRO A 89 -4.49 -22.14 13.18
C PRO A 89 -4.91 -23.16 14.23
N ILE A 90 -5.18 -22.72 15.46
CA ILE A 90 -5.78 -23.54 16.51
C ILE A 90 -7.03 -24.13 15.88
N PHE A 91 -7.00 -25.42 15.54
CA PHE A 91 -8.13 -26.17 15.03
C PHE A 91 -9.22 -26.15 16.10
N ARG A 92 -10.09 -25.16 16.05
CA ARG A 92 -11.44 -25.33 16.57
C ARG A 92 -12.13 -26.27 15.61
N GLN A 93 -12.76 -27.32 16.15
CA GLN A 93 -13.56 -28.28 15.40
C GLN A 93 -14.45 -27.59 14.39
N PRO A 94 -14.69 -28.16 13.21
CA PRO A 94 -15.44 -27.55 12.15
C PRO A 94 -16.87 -27.30 12.61
N GLU A 95 -17.14 -26.09 13.06
CA GLU A 95 -18.46 -25.53 12.89
C GLU A 95 -18.69 -25.52 11.39
N THR A 96 -19.77 -26.14 10.97
CA THR A 96 -20.27 -26.27 9.60
C THR A 96 -19.73 -25.16 8.70
N ILE A 97 -18.89 -25.55 7.73
CA ILE A 97 -18.40 -24.65 6.68
C ILE A 97 -19.63 -24.11 5.97
N GLN A 98 -20.13 -22.97 6.42
CA GLN A 98 -20.93 -22.13 5.55
C GLN A 98 -19.96 -21.68 4.46
N THR A 99 -20.18 -22.16 3.25
CA THR A 99 -19.55 -21.62 2.04
C THR A 99 -19.51 -20.10 2.18
N PRO A 100 -18.33 -19.45 2.05
CA PRO A 100 -18.28 -18.00 2.17
C PRO A 100 -19.31 -17.44 1.19
N LYS A 101 -20.31 -16.75 1.72
CA LYS A 101 -21.27 -16.01 0.90
C LYS A 101 -20.42 -15.17 -0.03
N LYS A 102 -20.59 -15.33 -1.35
CA LYS A 102 -20.01 -14.41 -2.32
C LYS A 102 -20.43 -13.02 -1.86
N SER A 103 -19.49 -12.26 -1.32
CA SER A 103 -19.76 -10.89 -0.91
C SER A 103 -20.21 -10.13 -2.17
N ASN A 104 -21.49 -9.75 -2.19
CA ASN A 104 -22.14 -9.26 -3.40
C ASN A 104 -22.12 -7.72 -3.46
N PHE A 105 -21.13 -7.09 -2.80
CA PHE A 105 -20.98 -5.64 -2.85
C PHE A 105 -20.53 -5.16 -4.23
N HIS A 106 -20.85 -3.93 -4.57
CA HIS A 106 -20.35 -3.29 -5.78
C HIS A 106 -18.91 -2.80 -5.59
N GLU A 107 -18.08 -2.87 -6.62
CA GLU A 107 -16.68 -2.39 -6.61
C GLU A 107 -16.60 -0.93 -6.15
N ARG A 108 -17.57 -0.10 -6.51
CA ARG A 108 -17.68 1.30 -6.07
C ARG A 108 -17.79 1.46 -4.54
N ASN A 109 -18.27 0.45 -3.81
CA ASN A 109 -18.30 0.50 -2.35
C ASN A 109 -16.90 0.52 -1.74
N LEU A 110 -15.87 0.08 -2.49
CA LEU A 110 -14.48 0.16 -2.07
C LEU A 110 -13.91 1.59 -2.07
N HIS A 111 -14.55 2.54 -2.75
CA HIS A 111 -14.06 3.91 -2.85
C HIS A 111 -13.96 4.58 -1.47
N ALA A 112 -14.99 4.45 -0.64
CA ALA A 112 -14.97 4.99 0.72
C ALA A 112 -13.89 4.32 1.60
N VAL A 113 -13.66 3.01 1.40
CA VAL A 113 -12.61 2.26 2.10
C VAL A 113 -11.22 2.73 1.68
N LEU A 114 -11.01 2.91 0.38
CA LEU A 114 -9.74 3.43 -0.13
C LEU A 114 -9.50 4.87 0.35
N SER A 115 -10.51 5.75 0.32
CA SER A 115 -10.40 7.13 0.83
C SER A 115 -9.94 7.15 2.29
N TYR A 116 -10.53 6.29 3.14
CA TYR A 116 -10.13 6.15 4.53
C TYR A 116 -8.66 5.67 4.64
N PHE A 117 -8.28 4.62 3.92
CA PHE A 117 -6.92 4.09 3.92
C PHE A 117 -5.89 5.14 3.48
N LEU A 118 -6.15 5.87 2.40
CA LEU A 118 -5.26 6.89 1.86
C LEU A 118 -5.01 8.04 2.85
N GLN A 119 -6.02 8.39 3.63
CA GLN A 119 -5.88 9.44 4.64
C GLN A 119 -5.11 8.98 5.88
N GLN A 120 -5.28 7.71 6.29
CA GLN A 120 -4.63 7.17 7.48
C GLN A 120 -3.20 6.69 7.22
N SER A 121 -2.88 6.37 5.98
CA SER A 121 -1.56 5.85 5.60
C SER A 121 -0.47 6.92 5.66
N ASP A 122 0.59 6.67 6.41
CA ASP A 122 1.78 7.54 6.47
C ASP A 122 2.43 7.74 5.09
N TYR A 123 2.25 6.77 4.19
CA TYR A 123 2.79 6.86 2.82
C TYR A 123 1.99 7.81 1.94
N PHE A 124 0.65 7.78 2.02
CA PHE A 124 -0.19 8.56 1.12
C PHE A 124 -0.57 9.92 1.70
N GLN A 125 -1.17 9.98 2.89
CA GLN A 125 -1.71 11.21 3.49
C GLN A 125 -2.45 12.07 2.46
N ALA A 126 -3.33 11.43 1.66
CA ALA A 126 -3.86 12.00 0.43
C ALA A 126 -5.38 12.19 0.50
N TYR A 127 -5.85 13.26 -0.15
CA TYR A 127 -7.27 13.52 -0.40
C TYR A 127 -7.68 12.88 -1.71
N SER A 128 -8.74 12.06 -1.71
CA SER A 128 -9.21 11.34 -2.89
C SER A 128 -10.42 11.98 -3.54
N LYS A 129 -10.62 11.65 -4.81
CA LYS A 129 -11.81 11.99 -5.59
C LYS A 129 -12.20 10.81 -6.47
N THR A 130 -13.44 10.37 -6.32
CA THR A 130 -14.06 9.39 -7.23
C THR A 130 -14.28 9.98 -8.61
N ILE A 131 -13.97 9.22 -9.65
CA ILE A 131 -14.19 9.59 -11.04
C ILE A 131 -15.38 8.78 -11.58
N PHE A 132 -16.49 9.47 -11.86
CA PHE A 132 -17.68 8.84 -12.40
C PHE A 132 -17.58 8.77 -13.93
N HIS A 133 -17.28 7.58 -14.46
CA HIS A 133 -17.14 7.36 -15.92
C HIS A 133 -18.41 7.68 -16.68
N GLU A 134 -19.57 7.45 -16.05
CA GLU A 134 -20.90 7.71 -16.64
C GLU A 134 -21.16 9.19 -16.90
N GLU A 135 -20.44 10.08 -16.23
CA GLU A 135 -20.54 11.55 -16.40
C GLU A 135 -19.62 12.08 -17.50
N SER A 136 -18.78 11.21 -18.08
CA SER A 136 -17.87 11.59 -19.13
C SER A 136 -18.59 11.85 -20.46
N HIS A 137 -18.11 12.84 -21.22
CA HIS A 137 -18.55 13.04 -22.58
C HIS A 137 -18.20 11.81 -23.43
N LYS A 138 -19.23 11.19 -24.02
CA LYS A 138 -19.06 9.96 -24.82
C LYS A 138 -18.40 10.30 -26.15
N GLY A 139 -17.18 9.80 -26.34
CA GLY A 139 -16.49 9.76 -27.63
C GLY A 139 -16.99 8.60 -28.51
N GLN A 140 -16.20 8.24 -29.52
CA GLN A 140 -16.50 7.05 -30.35
C GLN A 140 -16.47 5.78 -29.49
N LYS A 141 -17.38 4.84 -29.76
CA LYS A 141 -17.51 3.60 -29.00
C LYS A 141 -16.16 2.85 -28.91
N GLY A 142 -15.64 2.71 -27.69
CA GLY A 142 -14.38 2.02 -27.41
C GLY A 142 -13.12 2.91 -27.39
N ALA A 143 -13.18 4.16 -27.85
CA ALA A 143 -12.04 5.08 -27.83
C ALA A 143 -11.58 5.43 -26.40
N ASP A 144 -12.52 5.52 -25.48
CA ASP A 144 -12.26 5.88 -24.08
C ASP A 144 -12.15 4.65 -23.15
N LYS A 145 -12.01 3.44 -23.74
CA LYS A 145 -11.83 2.22 -22.95
C LYS A 145 -10.52 2.34 -22.15
N TRP A 146 -10.61 2.20 -20.83
CA TRP A 146 -9.46 2.31 -19.92
C TRP A 146 -8.78 3.69 -19.89
N LEU A 147 -9.50 4.75 -20.22
CA LEU A 147 -8.97 6.11 -20.12
C LEU A 147 -9.06 6.65 -18.69
N TYR A 148 -10.17 6.39 -18.00
CA TYR A 148 -10.44 6.96 -16.70
C TYR A 148 -10.07 6.00 -15.56
N PRO A 149 -9.36 6.48 -14.53
CA PRO A 149 -9.21 5.74 -13.28
C PRO A 149 -10.54 5.71 -12.50
N ASP A 150 -10.68 4.77 -11.58
CA ASP A 150 -11.82 4.75 -10.66
C ASP A 150 -11.75 5.90 -9.66
N MET A 151 -10.54 6.18 -9.17
CA MET A 151 -10.27 7.26 -8.23
C MET A 151 -8.93 7.93 -8.52
N VAL A 152 -8.86 9.20 -8.16
CA VAL A 152 -7.61 9.96 -8.11
C VAL A 152 -7.38 10.47 -6.70
N ALA A 153 -6.13 10.76 -6.33
CA ALA A 153 -5.86 11.43 -5.07
C ALA A 153 -4.66 12.37 -5.18
N VAL A 154 -4.57 13.29 -4.23
CA VAL A 154 -3.47 14.25 -4.14
C VAL A 154 -2.93 14.30 -2.71
N ASN A 155 -1.61 14.25 -2.59
CA ASN A 155 -0.88 14.61 -1.39
C ASN A 155 -0.29 16.01 -1.56
N PHE A 156 -0.50 16.86 -0.55
CA PHE A 156 0.06 18.21 -0.48
C PHE A 156 1.25 18.22 0.47
N GLU A 157 2.40 17.68 0.07
CA GLU A 157 3.60 17.60 0.92
C GLU A 157 3.97 18.95 1.55
N TYR A 158 3.78 20.04 0.80
CA TYR A 158 4.08 21.39 1.28
C TYR A 158 3.13 21.89 2.39
N ALA A 159 1.97 21.25 2.61
CA ALA A 159 1.01 21.68 3.63
C ALA A 159 1.60 21.60 5.04
N ASN A 160 2.59 20.75 5.25
CA ASN A 160 3.28 20.59 6.53
C ASN A 160 4.33 21.66 6.82
N TYR A 161 4.71 22.48 5.82
CA TYR A 161 5.84 23.43 5.90
C TYR A 161 5.41 24.90 5.91
N GLN A 162 4.36 25.23 6.66
CA GLN A 162 3.78 26.59 6.67
C GLN A 162 4.61 27.62 7.46
N LYS A 163 5.54 27.19 8.34
CA LYS A 163 6.35 28.06 9.19
C LYS A 163 7.67 28.44 8.51
N ASN A 164 8.26 29.55 8.97
CA ASN A 164 9.63 29.98 8.64
C ASN A 164 9.91 30.22 7.14
N ASN A 165 8.92 30.66 6.39
CA ASN A 165 9.04 30.91 4.93
C ASN A 165 9.40 29.67 4.08
N VAL A 166 9.28 28.46 4.62
CA VAL A 166 9.58 27.23 3.88
C VAL A 166 8.56 27.01 2.75
N LEU A 167 7.28 27.24 3.01
CA LEU A 167 6.24 27.11 1.99
C LEU A 167 6.43 28.04 0.77
N PRO A 168 6.71 29.36 0.93
CA PRO A 168 7.05 30.22 -0.21
C PRO A 168 8.31 29.77 -0.95
N PHE A 169 9.31 29.24 -0.23
CA PHE A 169 10.52 28.69 -0.84
C PHE A 169 10.21 27.46 -1.71
N ILE A 170 9.46 26.47 -1.18
CA ILE A 170 9.03 25.28 -1.92
C ILE A 170 8.27 25.70 -3.17
N ARG A 171 7.23 26.54 -3.04
CA ARG A 171 6.42 27.02 -4.18
C ARG A 171 7.22 27.70 -5.28
N LYS A 172 8.34 28.33 -4.92
CA LYS A 172 9.18 29.06 -5.88
C LYS A 172 10.20 28.16 -6.60
N PHE A 173 10.70 27.13 -5.93
CA PHE A 173 11.86 26.35 -6.40
C PHE A 173 11.56 24.87 -6.65
N ASP A 174 10.46 24.36 -6.10
CA ASP A 174 10.04 22.98 -6.34
C ASP A 174 9.21 22.90 -7.63
N ILE A 175 9.54 21.94 -8.46
CA ILE A 175 8.89 21.72 -9.76
C ILE A 175 7.53 21.04 -9.57
N SER A 176 7.37 20.23 -8.51
CA SER A 176 6.13 19.47 -8.24
C SER A 176 5.92 19.30 -6.74
N PRO A 177 5.40 20.33 -6.05
CA PRO A 177 5.19 20.31 -4.60
C PRO A 177 4.02 19.41 -4.16
N ILE A 178 3.42 18.68 -5.08
CA ILE A 178 2.30 17.77 -4.86
C ILE A 178 2.60 16.42 -5.49
N LYS A 179 1.97 15.36 -4.95
CA LYS A 179 1.92 14.05 -5.60
C LYS A 179 0.49 13.73 -6.00
N ILE A 180 0.31 13.35 -7.25
CA ILE A 180 -0.99 12.89 -7.76
C ILE A 180 -0.94 11.40 -8.02
N PHE A 181 -1.96 10.73 -7.51
CA PHE A 181 -2.14 9.28 -7.58
C PHE A 181 -3.34 8.93 -8.45
N SER A 182 -3.25 7.81 -9.14
CA SER A 182 -4.33 7.20 -9.89
C SER A 182 -4.57 5.78 -9.37
N PHE A 183 -5.83 5.41 -9.16
CA PHE A 183 -6.22 4.12 -8.61
C PHE A 183 -7.24 3.42 -9.50
N GLU A 184 -6.95 2.15 -9.79
CA GLU A 184 -7.89 1.20 -10.36
C GLU A 184 -8.27 0.19 -9.29
N LEU A 185 -9.57 0.02 -9.02
CA LEU A 185 -10.08 -0.85 -7.97
C LEU A 185 -10.66 -2.13 -8.53
N LYS A 186 -10.41 -3.24 -7.85
CA LYS A 186 -10.98 -4.56 -8.17
C LYS A 186 -11.32 -5.29 -6.89
N LYS A 187 -12.40 -6.04 -6.89
CA LYS A 187 -12.77 -6.86 -5.71
C LYS A 187 -11.80 -8.01 -5.50
N GLU A 188 -11.37 -8.64 -6.58
CA GLU A 188 -10.52 -9.83 -6.53
C GLU A 188 -9.58 -9.90 -7.75
N LEU A 189 -8.33 -10.29 -7.49
CA LEU A 189 -7.36 -10.64 -8.52
C LEU A 189 -7.11 -12.15 -8.52
N THR A 190 -7.29 -12.76 -9.70
CA THR A 190 -7.10 -14.18 -9.96
C THR A 190 -6.23 -14.39 -11.19
N ASN A 191 -5.76 -15.61 -11.40
CA ASN A 191 -5.02 -15.99 -12.62
C ASN A 191 -5.77 -15.68 -13.94
N SER A 192 -7.10 -15.63 -13.91
CA SER A 192 -7.92 -15.39 -15.10
C SER A 192 -8.08 -13.91 -15.45
N ASN A 193 -8.01 -12.99 -14.48
CA ASN A 193 -8.37 -11.58 -14.68
C ASN A 193 -7.21 -10.59 -14.43
N TYR A 194 -6.12 -11.00 -13.78
CA TYR A 194 -5.10 -10.06 -13.30
C TYR A 194 -4.41 -9.27 -14.40
N LYS A 195 -4.15 -9.89 -15.55
CA LYS A 195 -3.48 -9.20 -16.67
C LYS A 195 -4.34 -8.06 -17.22
N GLU A 196 -5.63 -8.33 -17.46
CA GLU A 196 -6.56 -7.31 -17.97
C GLU A 196 -6.66 -6.16 -16.95
N ASN A 197 -6.91 -6.47 -15.68
CA ASN A 197 -7.03 -5.47 -14.62
C ASN A 197 -5.72 -4.68 -14.41
N PHE A 198 -4.57 -5.36 -14.51
CA PHE A 198 -3.28 -4.71 -14.38
C PHE A 198 -3.01 -3.73 -15.54
N PHE A 199 -3.28 -4.15 -16.77
CA PHE A 199 -3.10 -3.27 -17.94
C PHE A 199 -4.13 -2.15 -18.00
N GLN A 200 -5.30 -2.32 -17.42
CA GLN A 200 -6.24 -1.22 -17.19
C GLN A 200 -5.62 -0.18 -16.26
N ALA A 201 -5.05 -0.60 -15.12
CA ALA A 201 -4.33 0.31 -14.21
C ALA A 201 -3.13 1.00 -14.89
N VAL A 202 -2.37 0.29 -15.74
CA VAL A 202 -1.28 0.89 -16.54
C VAL A 202 -1.81 2.00 -17.44
N SER A 203 -2.89 1.71 -18.17
CA SER A 203 -3.47 2.65 -19.16
C SER A 203 -3.99 3.92 -18.48
N ASN A 204 -4.80 3.77 -17.45
CA ASN A 204 -5.50 4.88 -16.82
C ASN A 204 -4.64 5.68 -15.82
N SER A 205 -3.40 5.26 -15.54
CA SER A 205 -2.45 5.94 -14.65
C SER A 205 -1.19 6.48 -15.32
N SER A 206 -1.11 6.39 -16.64
CA SER A 206 0.09 6.80 -17.41
C SER A 206 0.50 8.25 -17.15
N TRP A 207 -0.44 9.09 -16.84
CA TRP A 207 -0.34 10.54 -16.62
C TRP A 207 0.03 10.95 -15.18
N ALA A 208 -0.30 10.12 -14.18
CA ALA A 208 -0.12 10.44 -12.75
C ALA A 208 1.34 10.24 -12.30
N ASN A 209 1.71 10.84 -11.16
CA ASN A 209 3.02 10.58 -10.53
C ASN A 209 3.15 9.11 -10.12
N GLU A 210 2.08 8.53 -9.57
CA GLU A 210 2.05 7.12 -9.18
C GLU A 210 0.69 6.50 -9.55
N GLY A 211 0.69 5.27 -10.06
CA GLY A 211 -0.51 4.50 -10.38
C GLY A 211 -0.58 3.23 -9.56
N TYR A 212 -1.76 2.87 -9.09
CA TYR A 212 -1.99 1.70 -8.24
C TYR A 212 -3.16 0.85 -8.72
N LEU A 213 -2.96 -0.47 -8.69
CA LEU A 213 -4.03 -1.46 -8.74
C LEU A 213 -4.39 -1.83 -7.30
N VAL A 214 -5.63 -1.59 -6.91
CA VAL A 214 -6.15 -1.82 -5.56
C VAL A 214 -7.09 -3.00 -5.56
N THR A 215 -6.94 -3.91 -4.62
CA THR A 215 -7.84 -5.06 -4.51
C THR A 215 -8.09 -5.45 -3.06
N VAL A 216 -9.17 -6.17 -2.80
CA VAL A 216 -9.46 -6.74 -1.47
C VAL A 216 -8.90 -8.14 -1.37
N LYS A 217 -9.04 -8.93 -2.44
CA LYS A 217 -8.68 -10.34 -2.42
C LYS A 217 -7.70 -10.69 -3.54
N ILE A 218 -6.63 -11.34 -3.16
CA ILE A 218 -5.62 -11.89 -4.07
C ILE A 218 -5.65 -13.41 -3.95
N GLN A 219 -5.70 -14.10 -5.09
CA GLN A 219 -5.61 -15.56 -5.12
C GLN A 219 -4.34 -16.02 -4.40
N GLN A 220 -4.49 -16.94 -3.46
CA GLN A 220 -3.41 -17.48 -2.64
C GLN A 220 -2.60 -18.53 -3.44
N ASP A 221 -1.72 -18.03 -4.31
CA ASP A 221 -0.83 -18.83 -5.16
C ASP A 221 0.50 -18.07 -5.30
N ASN A 222 1.58 -18.68 -4.85
CA ASN A 222 2.89 -18.03 -4.84
C ASN A 222 3.37 -17.65 -6.26
N GLN A 223 3.11 -18.49 -7.27
CA GLN A 223 3.50 -18.23 -8.65
C GLN A 223 2.71 -17.04 -9.20
N PHE A 224 1.43 -16.95 -8.83
CA PHE A 224 0.57 -15.83 -9.19
C PHE A 224 1.06 -14.51 -8.58
N VAL A 225 1.37 -14.52 -7.27
CA VAL A 225 1.87 -13.33 -6.56
C VAL A 225 3.21 -12.86 -7.17
N GLU A 226 4.13 -13.80 -7.47
CA GLU A 226 5.38 -13.47 -8.15
C GLU A 226 5.16 -12.87 -9.55
N ALA A 227 4.22 -13.43 -10.31
CA ALA A 227 3.88 -12.90 -11.65
C ALA A 227 3.33 -11.47 -11.56
N LEU A 228 2.48 -11.22 -10.57
CA LEU A 228 1.90 -9.91 -10.30
C LEU A 228 2.98 -8.89 -9.89
N GLN A 229 3.92 -9.30 -9.02
CA GLN A 229 5.05 -8.45 -8.61
C GLN A 229 5.99 -8.16 -9.78
N LYS A 230 6.27 -9.12 -10.66
CA LYS A 230 7.07 -8.90 -11.89
C LYS A 230 6.43 -7.88 -12.82
N LEU A 231 5.10 -7.94 -13.00
CA LEU A 231 4.37 -6.91 -13.76
C LEU A 231 4.50 -5.54 -13.10
N SER A 232 4.28 -5.47 -11.80
CA SER A 232 4.43 -4.22 -11.02
C SER A 232 5.81 -3.59 -11.24
N GLN A 233 6.88 -4.36 -11.07
CA GLN A 233 8.25 -3.88 -11.27
C GLN A 233 8.53 -3.44 -12.71
N SER A 234 7.99 -4.17 -13.70
CA SER A 234 8.22 -3.89 -15.13
C SER A 234 7.53 -2.61 -15.60
N PHE A 235 6.32 -2.35 -15.11
CA PHE A 235 5.49 -1.22 -15.55
C PHE A 235 5.43 -0.07 -14.53
N GLY A 236 5.92 -0.27 -13.32
CA GLY A 236 5.94 0.74 -12.27
C GLY A 236 4.57 1.02 -11.63
N ILE A 237 3.60 0.11 -11.79
CA ILE A 237 2.29 0.19 -11.13
C ILE A 237 2.37 -0.47 -9.76
N GLY A 238 1.96 0.24 -8.73
CA GLY A 238 1.89 -0.31 -7.39
C GLY A 238 0.69 -1.23 -7.20
N ILE A 239 0.73 -2.05 -6.16
CA ILE A 239 -0.35 -2.98 -5.81
C ILE A 239 -0.68 -2.78 -4.34
N ILE A 240 -1.95 -2.49 -4.07
CA ILE A 240 -2.50 -2.34 -2.72
C ILE A 240 -3.50 -3.46 -2.47
N GLN A 241 -3.37 -4.13 -1.32
CA GLN A 241 -4.39 -5.03 -0.81
C GLN A 241 -5.07 -4.39 0.39
N LEU A 242 -6.37 -4.12 0.26
CA LEU A 242 -7.20 -3.62 1.35
C LEU A 242 -7.66 -4.79 2.23
N ASN A 243 -7.54 -4.62 3.54
CA ASN A 243 -8.10 -5.54 4.53
C ASN A 243 -9.40 -4.95 5.07
N LEU A 244 -10.54 -5.51 4.68
CA LEU A 244 -11.85 -4.98 5.08
C LEU A 244 -12.18 -5.20 6.56
N GLU A 245 -11.63 -6.25 7.18
CA GLU A 245 -11.85 -6.53 8.61
C GLU A 245 -11.03 -5.59 9.50
N ASN A 246 -9.85 -5.19 9.04
CA ASN A 246 -8.97 -4.24 9.71
C ASN A 246 -8.21 -3.40 8.68
N ILE A 247 -8.75 -2.21 8.38
CA ILE A 247 -8.22 -1.34 7.34
C ILE A 247 -6.77 -0.89 7.61
N GLU A 248 -6.37 -0.78 8.87
CA GLU A 248 -4.99 -0.43 9.26
C GLU A 248 -3.97 -1.52 8.87
N GLN A 249 -4.44 -2.75 8.66
CA GLN A 249 -3.63 -3.87 8.18
C GLN A 249 -3.60 -3.98 6.65
N SER A 250 -4.25 -3.06 5.94
CA SER A 250 -4.10 -2.97 4.49
C SER A 250 -2.63 -2.72 4.13
N SER A 251 -2.18 -3.30 3.03
CA SER A 251 -0.76 -3.33 2.70
C SER A 251 -0.47 -2.91 1.26
N ILE A 252 0.66 -2.23 1.07
CA ILE A 252 1.25 -1.98 -0.24
C ILE A 252 2.13 -3.19 -0.55
N LEU A 253 1.62 -4.13 -1.36
CA LEU A 253 2.34 -5.34 -1.74
C LEU A 253 3.52 -5.04 -2.68
N SER A 254 3.39 -3.99 -3.47
CA SER A 254 4.44 -3.48 -4.33
C SER A 254 4.25 -1.96 -4.47
N PRO A 255 5.25 -1.14 -4.17
CA PRO A 255 5.15 0.30 -4.36
C PRO A 255 5.15 0.66 -5.85
N ALA A 256 4.45 1.73 -6.21
CA ALA A 256 4.53 2.28 -7.55
C ALA A 256 5.90 2.96 -7.79
N LYS A 257 6.27 3.07 -9.06
CA LYS A 257 7.42 3.87 -9.46
C LYS A 257 6.98 5.33 -9.62
N PHE A 258 7.59 6.22 -8.85
CA PHE A 258 7.35 7.64 -8.95
C PHE A 258 7.82 8.20 -10.31
N LYS A 259 6.97 9.01 -10.95
CA LYS A 259 7.26 9.77 -12.17
C LYS A 259 7.35 11.26 -11.83
N GLU A 260 8.50 11.86 -12.07
CA GLU A 260 8.72 13.29 -11.81
C GLU A 260 7.83 14.19 -12.69
N LYS A 261 7.56 13.75 -13.91
CA LYS A 261 6.75 14.50 -14.87
C LYS A 261 5.46 13.77 -15.17
N MET A 262 4.37 14.49 -15.06
CA MET A 262 3.06 14.05 -15.48
C MET A 262 2.90 14.20 -17.00
N ASP A 263 2.08 13.35 -17.61
CA ASP A 263 1.68 13.54 -19.01
C ASP A 263 0.53 14.54 -19.10
N TYR A 264 0.88 15.80 -19.30
CA TYR A 264 -0.11 16.88 -19.39
C TYR A 264 -1.04 16.78 -20.59
N SER A 265 -0.68 16.04 -21.64
CA SER A 265 -1.58 15.82 -22.80
C SER A 265 -2.75 14.91 -22.40
N VAL A 266 -2.45 13.86 -21.64
CA VAL A 266 -3.48 12.97 -21.08
C VAL A 266 -4.29 13.67 -19.99
N VAL A 267 -3.65 14.45 -19.11
CA VAL A 267 -4.35 15.27 -18.11
C VAL A 267 -5.36 16.23 -18.78
N TYR A 268 -4.95 16.89 -19.85
CA TYR A 268 -5.83 17.77 -20.61
C TYR A 268 -7.03 17.02 -21.19
N GLU A 269 -6.80 15.88 -21.83
CA GLU A 269 -7.85 15.05 -22.40
C GLU A 269 -8.85 14.55 -21.33
N LEU A 270 -8.36 14.10 -20.17
CA LEU A 270 -9.19 13.69 -19.03
C LEU A 270 -10.05 14.84 -18.52
N ALA A 271 -9.46 16.03 -18.35
CA ALA A 271 -10.17 17.20 -17.88
C ALA A 271 -11.21 17.72 -18.86
N ASP A 272 -10.96 17.60 -20.17
CA ASP A 272 -11.91 17.97 -21.21
C ASP A 272 -13.13 17.03 -21.20
N LYS A 273 -12.90 15.73 -21.05
CA LYS A 273 -13.92 14.70 -21.16
C LYS A 273 -14.71 14.42 -19.90
N ASN A 274 -14.10 14.59 -18.69
CA ASN A 274 -14.72 14.22 -17.42
C ASN A 274 -14.82 15.40 -16.44
N PRO A 275 -16.03 15.79 -16.02
CA PRO A 275 -16.24 16.91 -15.10
C PRO A 275 -15.63 16.66 -13.72
N ASN A 276 -15.70 15.44 -13.15
CA ASN A 276 -15.15 15.16 -11.84
C ASN A 276 -13.62 15.33 -11.83
N PHE A 277 -12.94 14.89 -12.90
CA PHE A 277 -11.50 15.08 -13.02
C PHE A 277 -11.13 16.56 -13.17
N ARG A 278 -11.88 17.31 -13.96
CA ARG A 278 -11.70 18.77 -14.09
C ARG A 278 -11.89 19.48 -12.76
N ASP A 279 -12.95 19.12 -12.01
CA ASP A 279 -13.23 19.71 -10.70
C ASP A 279 -12.14 19.33 -9.69
N PHE A 280 -11.62 18.10 -9.74
CA PHE A 280 -10.46 17.68 -8.95
C PHE A 280 -9.24 18.57 -9.23
N LEU A 281 -8.87 18.81 -10.49
CA LEU A 281 -7.74 19.69 -10.84
C LEU A 281 -7.96 21.11 -10.36
N LYS A 282 -9.19 21.63 -10.47
CA LYS A 282 -9.55 22.94 -9.93
C LYS A 282 -9.34 23.01 -8.43
N THR A 283 -9.88 22.03 -7.71
CA THR A 283 -9.73 21.94 -6.24
C THR A 283 -8.27 21.88 -5.83
N VAL A 284 -7.44 21.08 -6.53
CA VAL A 284 -6.00 20.97 -6.28
C VAL A 284 -5.30 22.33 -6.51
N THR A 285 -5.70 23.05 -7.55
CA THR A 285 -5.14 24.37 -7.88
C THR A 285 -5.50 25.42 -6.83
N ASP A 286 -6.75 25.39 -6.34
CA ASP A 286 -7.29 26.38 -5.40
C ASP A 286 -6.98 26.02 -3.93
N PHE A 287 -6.38 24.84 -3.65
CA PHE A 287 -6.16 24.36 -2.29
C PHE A 287 -5.29 25.30 -1.46
N GLU A 288 -5.81 25.66 -0.29
CA GLU A 288 -5.15 26.52 0.69
C GLU A 288 -4.76 25.71 1.94
N PRO A 289 -3.47 25.42 2.18
CA PRO A 289 -3.03 24.63 3.34
C PRO A 289 -3.41 25.24 4.70
N GLN A 290 -3.60 26.56 4.76
CA GLN A 290 -4.00 27.28 5.96
C GLN A 290 -5.48 27.05 6.34
N ASN A 291 -6.29 26.63 5.35
CA ASN A 291 -7.71 26.39 5.55
C ASN A 291 -8.18 25.14 4.80
N PRO A 292 -7.64 23.96 5.16
CA PRO A 292 -7.96 22.71 4.45
C PRO A 292 -9.44 22.32 4.57
N THR A 293 -10.11 22.71 5.66
CA THR A 293 -11.54 22.40 5.88
C THR A 293 -12.45 23.05 4.85
N ARG A 294 -12.07 24.17 4.24
CA ARG A 294 -12.79 24.82 3.16
C ARG A 294 -12.99 23.89 1.96
N PHE A 295 -12.03 23.01 1.72
CA PHE A 295 -12.01 22.11 0.58
C PHE A 295 -12.48 20.69 0.89
N ALA A 296 -12.85 20.42 2.15
CA ALA A 296 -13.21 19.06 2.59
C ALA A 296 -14.39 18.45 1.80
N ASN A 297 -15.33 19.29 1.35
CA ASN A 297 -16.50 18.85 0.58
C ASN A 297 -16.21 18.69 -0.93
N GLU A 298 -15.07 19.15 -1.41
CA GLU A 298 -14.66 19.04 -2.81
C GLU A 298 -13.99 17.69 -3.10
N PHE A 299 -13.47 17.04 -2.07
CA PHE A 299 -12.93 15.69 -2.10
C PHE A 299 -13.97 14.66 -1.63
N ASP A 300 -13.66 13.38 -1.77
CA ASP A 300 -14.48 12.32 -1.23
C ASP A 300 -14.54 12.41 0.30
N LYS A 301 -15.73 12.18 0.87
CA LYS A 301 -15.90 12.19 2.32
C LYS A 301 -15.03 11.09 2.95
N ILE A 302 -14.19 11.49 3.88
CA ILE A 302 -13.46 10.56 4.74
C ILE A 302 -14.39 10.17 5.89
N LEU A 303 -14.76 8.90 5.93
CA LEU A 303 -15.61 8.36 6.99
C LEU A 303 -14.84 8.29 8.31
N SER A 304 -15.56 8.49 9.42
CA SER A 304 -15.02 8.08 10.73
C SER A 304 -14.93 6.55 10.83
N ALA A 305 -14.21 6.03 11.81
CA ALA A 305 -14.10 4.58 12.01
C ALA A 305 -15.47 3.89 12.17
N ASP A 306 -16.39 4.53 12.89
CA ASP A 306 -17.76 4.02 13.11
C ASP A 306 -18.60 4.08 11.81
N GLU A 307 -18.52 5.17 11.06
CA GLU A 307 -19.20 5.30 9.77
C GLU A 307 -18.65 4.28 8.76
N LEU A 308 -17.33 4.04 8.76
CA LEU A 308 -16.72 3.04 7.89
C LEU A 308 -17.21 1.63 8.23
N LYS A 309 -17.28 1.29 9.51
CA LYS A 309 -17.83 0.00 9.96
C LYS A 309 -19.32 -0.15 9.57
N GLN A 310 -20.11 0.90 9.68
CA GLN A 310 -21.50 0.90 9.21
C GLN A 310 -21.57 0.72 7.69
N HIS A 311 -20.70 1.39 6.93
CA HIS A 311 -20.61 1.26 5.48
C HIS A 311 -20.27 -0.18 5.06
N LEU A 312 -19.27 -0.80 5.69
CA LEU A 312 -18.87 -2.19 5.42
C LEU A 312 -20.02 -3.17 5.69
N ASN A 313 -20.69 -3.04 6.82
CA ASN A 313 -21.85 -3.89 7.16
C ASN A 313 -23.04 -3.66 6.23
N HIS A 314 -23.37 -2.39 5.93
CA HIS A 314 -24.52 -2.06 5.07
C HIS A 314 -24.40 -2.64 3.66
N HIS A 315 -23.17 -2.80 3.17
CA HIS A 315 -22.89 -3.31 1.84
C HIS A 315 -22.45 -4.79 1.81
N ASP A 316 -22.64 -5.55 2.90
CA ASP A 316 -22.25 -6.97 3.01
C ASP A 316 -20.77 -7.20 2.61
N MET A 317 -19.87 -6.29 3.02
CA MET A 317 -18.44 -6.36 2.70
C MET A 317 -17.65 -7.18 3.73
N ILE A 318 -18.17 -7.27 4.97
CA ILE A 318 -17.65 -8.05 6.09
C ILE A 318 -18.77 -8.84 6.77
#